data_ab1a2ac5834d55ae409fdaffd78cbaca
#
_entry.id   ab1a2ac5834d55ae409fdaffd78cbaca
#
_cell.length_a   1.000
_cell.length_b   1.000
_cell.length_c   1.000
_cell.angle_alpha   90.00
_cell.angle_beta   90.00
_cell.angle_gamma   90.00
#
_symmetry.space_group_name_H-M   'P 1'
#
loop_
_entity.id
_entity.type
_entity.pdbx_description
1 polymer ?
#
loop_
_entity_poly.entity_id
_entity_poly.type
_entity_poly.pdbx_seq_one_letter_code
_entity_poly.pdbx_strand_id
1 'polypeptide(L)'
;MEHTTYSFLDLTGALAHAELGSYIFTGQGVGSVTVTYKTEKSDHNVAADGVVMVSKMAGLNGTLDISCQQTSALHKWLLKASNKLFELDTSQWAQMSATLRNLSDGTSHVIKGISFGSKPDKAYADKGAMVKWTLWAADISSDAV
;
A
#
# COMPACT_ATOMS: atom_id res chain seq x y z
N MET A 1 2.89 -35.54 -0.45
CA MET A 1 1.95 -34.40 -0.35
C MET A 1 2.75 -33.11 -0.36
N GLU A 2 2.38 -32.23 -1.25
CA GLU A 2 2.99 -30.90 -1.29
C GLU A 2 2.30 -29.99 -0.27
N HIS A 3 3.09 -29.09 0.29
CA HIS A 3 2.56 -28.03 1.14
C HIS A 3 3.41 -26.77 0.96
N THR A 4 2.81 -25.64 1.27
CA THR A 4 3.49 -24.34 1.22
C THR A 4 3.45 -23.69 2.59
N THR A 5 4.40 -22.82 2.86
CA THR A 5 4.52 -22.14 4.15
C THR A 5 4.52 -20.63 3.90
N TYR A 6 3.81 -19.92 4.77
CA TYR A 6 3.72 -18.47 4.76
C TYR A 6 4.02 -17.90 6.14
N SER A 7 4.78 -16.82 6.19
CA SER A 7 4.97 -16.03 7.41
C SER A 7 4.91 -14.55 7.08
N PHE A 8 4.11 -13.80 7.83
CA PHE A 8 4.05 -12.34 7.70
C PHE A 8 5.38 -11.68 8.06
N LEU A 9 6.19 -12.33 8.91
CA LEU A 9 7.50 -11.80 9.28
C LEU A 9 8.50 -11.81 8.13
N ASP A 10 8.22 -12.54 7.06
CA ASP A 10 9.04 -12.54 5.86
C ASP A 10 8.74 -11.35 4.93
N LEU A 11 7.71 -10.57 5.24
CA LEU A 11 7.38 -9.38 4.49
C LEU A 11 8.38 -8.26 4.83
N THR A 12 8.94 -7.65 3.78
CA THR A 12 9.78 -6.47 3.91
C THR A 12 9.19 -5.35 3.07
N GLY A 13 9.07 -4.18 3.64
CA GLY A 13 8.56 -3.01 2.95
C GLY A 13 9.49 -1.82 3.12
N ALA A 14 9.49 -0.93 2.14
CA ALA A 14 10.22 0.32 2.21
C ALA A 14 9.35 1.44 1.65
N LEU A 15 9.37 2.57 2.35
CA LEU A 15 8.73 3.81 1.92
C LEU A 15 9.82 4.85 1.69
N ALA A 16 9.73 5.61 0.62
CA ALA A 16 10.75 6.59 0.29
C ALA A 16 10.14 7.85 -0.33
N HIS A 17 10.71 8.99 0.02
CA HIS A 17 10.39 10.28 -0.57
C HIS A 17 11.64 11.16 -0.51
N ALA A 18 11.90 11.94 -1.57
CA ALA A 18 13.11 12.75 -1.67
C ALA A 18 13.27 13.73 -0.49
N GLU A 19 12.18 14.29 -0.01
CA GLU A 19 12.19 15.27 1.08
C GLU A 19 11.96 14.67 2.47
N LEU A 20 11.34 13.48 2.54
CA LEU A 20 11.00 12.83 3.81
C LEU A 20 12.00 11.77 4.22
N GLY A 21 12.88 11.35 3.30
CA GLY A 21 13.80 10.25 3.52
C GLY A 21 13.12 8.90 3.27
N SER A 22 13.70 7.84 3.81
CA SER A 22 13.20 6.49 3.62
C SER A 22 12.99 5.79 4.94
N TYR A 23 12.09 4.82 4.96
CA TYR A 23 11.82 3.97 6.10
C TYR A 23 11.62 2.54 5.64
N ILE A 24 12.36 1.61 6.25
CA ILE A 24 12.25 0.19 5.97
C ILE A 24 11.53 -0.46 7.14
N PHE A 25 10.50 -1.26 6.84
CA PHE A 25 9.75 -1.97 7.86
C PHE A 25 9.63 -3.45 7.53
N THR A 26 9.45 -4.25 8.56
CA THR A 26 9.15 -5.68 8.47
C THR A 26 7.80 -5.92 9.15
N GLY A 27 7.41 -7.17 9.35
CA GLY A 27 6.17 -7.49 10.04
C GLY A 27 6.12 -7.10 11.53
N GLN A 28 7.24 -6.67 12.09
CA GLN A 28 7.30 -6.35 13.53
C GLN A 28 6.51 -5.07 13.85
N GLY A 29 5.54 -5.18 14.75
CA GLY A 29 4.67 -4.07 15.13
C GLY A 29 3.61 -3.73 14.09
N VAL A 30 3.58 -4.46 13.00
CA VAL A 30 2.62 -4.28 11.91
C VAL A 30 1.64 -5.46 11.93
N GLY A 31 0.35 -5.18 11.86
CA GLY A 31 -0.68 -6.21 11.89
C GLY A 31 -1.05 -6.74 10.52
N SER A 32 -1.13 -5.86 9.54
CA SER A 32 -1.46 -6.25 8.16
C SER A 32 -1.04 -5.18 7.17
N VAL A 33 -0.77 -5.61 5.95
CA VAL A 33 -0.52 -4.73 4.81
C VAL A 33 -1.34 -5.27 3.65
N THR A 34 -2.19 -4.44 3.07
CA THR A 34 -3.07 -4.83 1.97
C THR A 34 -2.86 -3.93 0.78
N VAL A 35 -2.60 -4.54 -0.38
CA VAL A 35 -2.51 -3.85 -1.66
C VAL A 35 -3.82 -4.06 -2.39
N THR A 36 -4.50 -2.98 -2.75
CA THR A 36 -5.80 -3.03 -3.43
C THR A 36 -5.71 -2.33 -4.77
N TYR A 37 -6.15 -3.03 -5.82
CA TYR A 37 -6.22 -2.49 -7.18
C TYR A 37 -7.61 -1.92 -7.40
N LYS A 38 -7.72 -0.67 -7.82
CA LYS A 38 -8.99 0.05 -7.92
C LYS A 38 -9.59 0.04 -9.31
N THR A 39 -8.79 -0.14 -10.35
CA THR A 39 -9.27 -0.15 -11.73
C THR A 39 -9.30 -1.57 -12.26
N GLU A 40 -10.46 -2.00 -12.74
CA GLU A 40 -10.59 -3.30 -13.39
C GLU A 40 -9.82 -3.32 -14.70
N LYS A 41 -9.28 -4.49 -15.06
CA LYS A 41 -8.46 -4.64 -16.26
C LYS A 41 -9.26 -4.97 -17.50
N SER A 42 -10.46 -5.50 -17.32
CA SER A 42 -11.35 -5.88 -18.43
C SER A 42 -12.74 -5.35 -18.22
N ASP A 43 -13.38 -4.98 -19.30
CA ASP A 43 -14.79 -4.62 -19.31
C ASP A 43 -15.46 -5.31 -20.49
N HIS A 44 -16.67 -5.84 -20.27
CA HIS A 44 -17.43 -6.56 -21.29
C HIS A 44 -18.67 -5.76 -21.70
N ASN A 45 -18.88 -5.66 -23.00
CA ASN A 45 -20.12 -5.15 -23.57
C ASN A 45 -20.72 -6.26 -24.41
N VAL A 46 -21.94 -6.68 -24.05
CA VAL A 46 -22.63 -7.79 -24.72
C VAL A 46 -23.67 -7.20 -25.69
N ALA A 47 -23.54 -7.53 -26.96
CA ALA A 47 -24.48 -7.14 -27.98
C ALA A 47 -25.75 -8.00 -27.95
N ALA A 48 -26.80 -7.55 -28.63
CA ALA A 48 -28.10 -8.23 -28.65
C ALA A 48 -28.03 -9.68 -29.19
N ASP A 49 -27.07 -9.97 -30.06
CA ASP A 49 -26.82 -11.29 -30.63
C ASP A 49 -25.89 -12.17 -29.78
N GLY A 50 -25.42 -11.65 -28.63
CA GLY A 50 -24.55 -12.37 -27.73
C GLY A 50 -23.06 -12.16 -27.98
N VAL A 51 -22.68 -11.36 -28.97
CA VAL A 51 -21.25 -11.06 -29.22
C VAL A 51 -20.73 -10.19 -28.09
N VAL A 52 -19.58 -10.57 -27.52
CA VAL A 52 -18.95 -9.87 -26.41
C VAL A 52 -17.77 -9.05 -26.94
N MET A 53 -17.83 -7.73 -26.69
CA MET A 53 -16.69 -6.84 -26.91
C MET A 53 -15.94 -6.68 -25.59
N VAL A 54 -14.67 -7.06 -25.60
CA VAL A 54 -13.81 -7.01 -24.41
C VAL A 54 -12.91 -5.79 -24.51
N SER A 55 -12.97 -4.92 -23.51
CA SER A 55 -12.10 -3.74 -23.44
C SER A 55 -11.01 -3.96 -22.42
N LYS A 56 -9.78 -3.57 -22.78
CA LYS A 56 -8.62 -3.58 -21.88
C LYS A 56 -8.51 -2.21 -21.22
N MET A 57 -8.57 -2.17 -19.91
CA MET A 57 -8.49 -0.95 -19.13
C MET A 57 -7.05 -0.68 -18.69
N ALA A 58 -6.59 0.56 -18.83
CA ALA A 58 -5.20 0.94 -18.63
C ALA A 58 -4.87 1.40 -17.20
N GLY A 59 -5.85 1.61 -16.34
CA GLY A 59 -5.63 2.13 -14.99
C GLY A 59 -4.82 1.19 -14.12
N LEU A 60 -3.81 1.73 -13.41
CA LEU A 60 -2.92 0.98 -12.53
C LEU A 60 -2.98 1.49 -11.09
N ASN A 61 -3.95 2.32 -10.77
CA ASN A 61 -4.07 2.93 -9.45
C ASN A 61 -4.68 1.98 -8.42
N GLY A 62 -4.47 2.33 -7.17
CA GLY A 62 -5.01 1.56 -6.07
C GLY A 62 -4.69 2.18 -4.72
N THR A 63 -4.75 1.38 -3.68
CA THR A 63 -4.44 1.80 -2.33
C THR A 63 -3.53 0.80 -1.65
N LEU A 64 -2.73 1.31 -0.71
CA LEU A 64 -1.91 0.53 0.21
C LEU A 64 -2.45 0.79 1.60
N ASP A 65 -3.01 -0.22 2.23
CA ASP A 65 -3.55 -0.15 3.58
C ASP A 65 -2.59 -0.83 4.55
N ILE A 66 -2.12 -0.09 5.55
CA ILE A 66 -1.19 -0.60 6.56
C ILE A 66 -1.85 -0.47 7.93
N SER A 67 -2.00 -1.59 8.62
CA SER A 67 -2.48 -1.62 10.00
C SER A 67 -1.31 -1.93 10.92
N CYS A 68 -1.03 -1.04 11.85
CA CYS A 68 0.11 -1.18 12.76
C CYS A 68 -0.28 -0.77 14.18
N GLN A 69 0.53 -1.18 15.15
CA GLN A 69 0.31 -0.79 16.53
C GLN A 69 0.51 0.71 16.70
N GLN A 70 -0.33 1.35 17.53
CA GLN A 70 -0.25 2.80 17.75
C GLN A 70 1.07 3.23 18.39
N THR A 71 1.82 2.30 18.97
CA THR A 71 3.13 2.55 19.56
C THR A 71 4.29 2.22 18.62
N SER A 72 4.01 1.72 17.41
CA SER A 72 5.05 1.28 16.48
C SER A 72 5.85 2.45 15.91
N ALA A 73 7.10 2.19 15.56
CA ALA A 73 7.94 3.18 14.90
C ALA A 73 7.39 3.56 13.51
N LEU A 74 6.77 2.60 12.82
CA LEU A 74 6.14 2.85 11.52
C LEU A 74 5.02 3.89 11.63
N HIS A 75 4.16 3.77 12.64
CA HIS A 75 3.11 4.75 12.87
C HIS A 75 3.68 6.16 13.10
N LYS A 76 4.73 6.25 13.93
CA LYS A 76 5.39 7.53 14.20
C LYS A 76 5.99 8.15 12.93
N TRP A 77 6.65 7.32 12.12
CA TRP A 77 7.22 7.79 10.87
C TRP A 77 6.14 8.27 9.90
N LEU A 78 5.06 7.51 9.75
CA LEU A 78 3.95 7.86 8.87
C LEU A 78 3.26 9.15 9.33
N LEU A 79 3.10 9.35 10.62
CA LEU A 79 2.49 10.56 11.15
C LEU A 79 3.34 11.79 10.87
N LYS A 80 4.65 11.70 11.11
CA LYS A 80 5.58 12.78 10.80
C LYS A 80 5.65 13.05 9.31
N ALA A 81 5.68 11.99 8.50
CA ALA A 81 5.72 12.10 7.05
C ALA A 81 4.47 12.77 6.48
N SER A 82 3.29 12.41 6.98
CA SER A 82 2.04 13.02 6.53
C SER A 82 1.96 14.50 6.85
N ASN A 83 2.42 14.89 8.04
CA ASN A 83 2.46 16.30 8.43
C ASN A 83 3.43 17.11 7.56
N LYS A 84 4.63 16.58 7.33
CA LYS A 84 5.63 17.25 6.52
C LYS A 84 5.22 17.35 5.06
N LEU A 85 4.66 16.28 4.53
CA LEU A 85 4.22 16.24 3.13
C LEU A 85 3.09 17.24 2.87
N PHE A 86 2.20 17.40 3.84
CA PHE A 86 1.12 18.38 3.72
C PHE A 86 1.63 19.82 3.66
N GLU A 87 2.77 20.10 4.30
CA GLU A 87 3.39 21.44 4.31
C GLU A 87 4.24 21.71 3.07
N LEU A 88 4.65 20.68 2.34
CA LEU A 88 5.46 20.83 1.12
C LEU A 88 4.61 21.34 -0.04
N ASP A 89 5.29 21.75 -1.13
CA ASP A 89 4.62 22.18 -2.36
C ASP A 89 3.74 21.06 -2.93
N THR A 90 2.69 21.45 -3.63
CA THR A 90 1.77 20.52 -4.28
C THR A 90 2.50 19.53 -5.20
N SER A 91 3.58 19.97 -5.84
CA SER A 91 4.39 19.10 -6.71
C SER A 91 5.02 17.91 -5.98
N GLN A 92 5.15 17.98 -4.67
CA GLN A 92 5.74 16.91 -3.84
C GLN A 92 4.68 15.98 -3.25
N TRP A 93 3.40 16.31 -3.36
CA TRP A 93 2.33 15.61 -2.66
C TRP A 93 2.25 14.12 -3.01
N ALA A 94 2.39 13.77 -4.28
CA ALA A 94 2.26 12.39 -4.76
C ALA A 94 3.60 11.82 -5.27
N GLN A 95 4.70 12.15 -4.60
CA GLN A 95 6.04 11.71 -5.01
C GLN A 95 6.61 10.61 -4.12
N MET A 96 5.85 10.13 -3.15
CA MET A 96 6.30 9.02 -2.32
C MET A 96 6.17 7.70 -3.08
N SER A 97 7.10 6.80 -2.86
CA SER A 97 7.09 5.47 -3.45
C SER A 97 7.26 4.41 -2.37
N ALA A 98 6.83 3.20 -2.68
CA ALA A 98 6.97 2.07 -1.77
C ALA A 98 7.33 0.81 -2.55
N THR A 99 8.04 -0.09 -1.87
CA THR A 99 8.26 -1.45 -2.34
C THR A 99 7.86 -2.41 -1.24
N LEU A 100 7.20 -3.50 -1.63
CA LEU A 100 6.85 -4.59 -0.73
C LEU A 100 7.39 -5.87 -1.33
N ARG A 101 8.00 -6.70 -0.50
CA ARG A 101 8.51 -8.00 -0.94
C ARG A 101 8.23 -9.05 0.12
N ASN A 102 7.67 -10.15 -0.32
CA ASN A 102 7.48 -11.32 0.53
C ASN A 102 8.54 -12.37 0.14
N LEU A 103 9.43 -12.67 1.08
CA LEU A 103 10.53 -13.61 0.83
C LEU A 103 10.05 -15.06 0.76
N SER A 104 8.89 -15.37 1.36
CA SER A 104 8.35 -16.73 1.37
C SER A 104 7.93 -17.20 -0.02
N ASP A 105 7.27 -16.35 -0.80
CA ASP A 105 6.73 -16.71 -2.12
C ASP A 105 7.36 -15.93 -3.28
N GLY A 106 8.24 -14.97 -2.98
CA GLY A 106 8.92 -14.17 -3.98
C GLY A 106 8.07 -13.08 -4.64
N THR A 107 6.85 -12.86 -4.15
CA THR A 107 6.00 -11.80 -4.68
C THR A 107 6.53 -10.43 -4.31
N SER A 108 6.54 -9.51 -5.26
CA SER A 108 6.98 -8.14 -5.03
C SER A 108 5.98 -7.14 -5.61
N HIS A 109 5.88 -5.98 -4.97
CA HIS A 109 5.05 -4.87 -5.42
C HIS A 109 5.90 -3.62 -5.47
N VAL A 110 5.82 -2.89 -6.58
CA VAL A 110 6.41 -1.56 -6.71
C VAL A 110 5.26 -0.56 -6.83
N ILE A 111 5.21 0.37 -5.91
CA ILE A 111 4.10 1.30 -5.75
C ILE A 111 4.64 2.72 -5.89
N LYS A 112 4.08 3.49 -6.82
CA LYS A 112 4.54 4.83 -7.13
C LYS A 112 3.39 5.83 -7.06
N GLY A 113 3.72 7.10 -6.90
CA GLY A 113 2.73 8.15 -6.83
C GLY A 113 1.87 8.06 -5.58
N ILE A 114 2.49 7.78 -4.44
CA ILE A 114 1.79 7.61 -3.18
C ILE A 114 1.49 8.97 -2.56
N SER A 115 0.24 9.16 -2.16
CA SER A 115 -0.19 10.28 -1.33
C SER A 115 -1.00 9.73 -0.15
N PHE A 116 -1.10 10.54 0.91
CA PHE A 116 -1.89 10.13 2.06
C PHE A 116 -3.37 10.39 1.80
N GLY A 117 -4.21 9.43 2.16
CA GLY A 117 -5.65 9.62 2.18
C GLY A 117 -6.04 10.50 3.37
N SER A 118 -6.46 9.89 4.45
CA SER A 118 -6.72 10.59 5.69
C SER A 118 -5.87 10.02 6.81
N LYS A 119 -5.59 10.83 7.81
CA LYS A 119 -4.93 10.32 9.02
C LYS A 119 -5.86 9.34 9.72
N PRO A 120 -5.34 8.25 10.27
CA PRO A 120 -6.17 7.28 10.97
C PRO A 120 -6.67 7.83 12.30
N ASP A 121 -7.82 7.33 12.72
CA ASP A 121 -8.31 7.56 14.06
C ASP A 121 -7.38 6.88 15.07
N LYS A 122 -7.12 7.54 16.18
CA LYS A 122 -6.27 7.01 17.22
C LYS A 122 -7.02 7.01 18.55
N ALA A 123 -7.29 5.83 19.08
CA ALA A 123 -8.00 5.68 20.34
C ALA A 123 -7.01 5.69 21.51
N TYR A 124 -7.40 6.39 22.58
CA TYR A 124 -6.68 6.38 23.85
C TYR A 124 -7.59 5.75 24.90
N ALA A 125 -7.32 4.50 25.21
CA ALA A 125 -8.11 3.68 26.11
C ALA A 125 -7.18 2.86 27.01
N ASP A 126 -7.74 2.05 27.91
CA ASP A 126 -6.96 1.21 28.81
C ASP A 126 -6.01 0.29 28.07
N LYS A 127 -6.41 -0.19 26.92
CA LYS A 127 -5.58 -1.05 26.07
C LYS A 127 -5.19 -0.33 24.81
N GLY A 128 -3.95 -0.53 24.36
CA GLY A 128 -3.48 -0.02 23.09
C GLY A 128 -4.25 -0.64 21.94
N ALA A 129 -4.32 0.07 20.83
CA ALA A 129 -5.08 -0.33 19.65
C ALA A 129 -4.21 -0.28 18.40
N MET A 130 -4.71 -0.90 17.34
CA MET A 130 -4.13 -0.79 16.01
C MET A 130 -4.62 0.49 15.35
N VAL A 131 -3.78 1.09 14.52
CA VAL A 131 -4.15 2.21 13.66
C VAL A 131 -4.01 1.77 12.21
N LYS A 132 -4.92 2.23 11.36
CA LYS A 132 -4.95 1.86 9.95
C LYS A 132 -4.64 3.08 9.09
N TRP A 133 -3.57 3.00 8.34
CA TRP A 133 -3.18 4.02 7.38
C TRP A 133 -3.63 3.61 5.98
N THR A 134 -4.24 4.54 5.26
CA THR A 134 -4.62 4.34 3.86
C THR A 134 -3.79 5.29 3.00
N LEU A 135 -2.99 4.72 2.12
CA LEU A 135 -2.15 5.45 1.18
C LEU A 135 -2.72 5.25 -0.22
N TRP A 136 -2.94 6.34 -0.94
CA TRP A 136 -3.42 6.30 -2.31
C TRP A 136 -2.23 6.18 -3.25
N ALA A 137 -2.31 5.25 -4.18
CA ALA A 137 -1.23 4.99 -5.14
C ALA A 137 -1.70 5.24 -6.57
N ALA A 138 -0.89 5.94 -7.34
CA ALA A 138 -1.19 6.20 -8.74
C ALA A 138 -0.82 5.02 -9.64
N ASP A 139 0.20 4.26 -9.26
CA ASP A 139 0.72 3.16 -10.07
C ASP A 139 1.17 2.02 -9.16
N ILE A 140 0.56 0.85 -9.34
CA ILE A 140 0.92 -0.36 -8.61
C ILE A 140 1.32 -1.43 -9.62
N SER A 141 2.56 -1.91 -9.49
CA SER A 141 3.08 -3.02 -10.30
C SER A 141 3.41 -4.18 -9.38
N SER A 142 2.94 -5.36 -9.72
CA SER A 142 3.15 -6.57 -8.92
C SER A 142 3.73 -7.67 -9.79
N ASP A 143 4.65 -8.43 -9.23
CA ASP A 143 5.30 -9.53 -9.94
C ASP A 143 5.57 -10.68 -8.99
N ALA A 144 5.79 -11.86 -9.56
CA ALA A 144 6.13 -13.07 -8.84
C ALA A 144 7.36 -13.73 -9.48
N VAL A 145 8.13 -14.36 -8.64
CA VAL A 145 9.30 -15.12 -9.11
C VAL A 145 8.88 -16.49 -9.60
#